data_6c71ec6f9066742428551fdaeeb49e9c
#
_entry.id   6c71ec6f9066742428551fdaeeb49e9c
#
_cell.length_a   1.000
_cell.length_b   1.000
_cell.length_c   1.000
_cell.angle_alpha   90.00
_cell.angle_beta   90.00
_cell.angle_gamma   90.00
#
_symmetry.space_group_name_H-M   'P 1'
#
loop_
_entity.id
_entity.type
_entity.pdbx_description
1 polymer ?
#
loop_
_entity_poly.entity_id
_entity_poly.type
_entity_poly.pdbx_seq_one_letter_code
_entity_poly.pdbx_strand_id
1 'polypeptide(L)'
;MLKTSRRLPRPRAGRLAFAALCGLALAWGAEPVAAQGKLEAQYEATLAGIPVGKGAWNIDIQDDVFAAAASGGTTGLLKSFAGGSGTGASQGRVVNGALVATGYQASTTTSKKTENIHITLDKGNVKEFGIEPEPPVDPDRIVVTDAHRRGVWDPMTASLLRVPGTGDPVTPEACHNAAPVFDGRMRYDLKLDFKRMETVKAEKGYRGPVVVCALYFVPVAGYIPDRPVIKYLAAQRSIEIAFAPVAGTRILVPFWLKVPTPLGPAMLEATSFITSPQPPRVAKTQ
;
A
#
# COMPACT_ATOMS: atom_id res chain seq x y z
N MET A 1 16.90 -96.72 23.33
CA MET A 1 16.01 -95.64 23.00
C MET A 1 16.78 -94.70 22.09
N LEU A 2 16.59 -94.90 20.77
CA LEU A 2 17.46 -94.33 19.76
C LEU A 2 16.97 -92.95 19.27
N LYS A 3 17.90 -92.03 19.28
CA LYS A 3 17.78 -90.70 18.66
C LYS A 3 18.25 -90.78 17.21
N THR A 4 17.38 -90.61 16.27
CA THR A 4 17.74 -90.47 14.83
C THR A 4 17.77 -88.99 14.45
N SER A 5 18.94 -88.49 14.11
CA SER A 5 19.20 -87.18 13.60
C SER A 5 19.06 -87.16 12.07
N ARG A 6 18.11 -86.45 11.50
CA ARG A 6 18.04 -86.15 10.10
C ARG A 6 18.66 -84.84 9.78
N ARG A 7 19.69 -84.85 8.93
CA ARG A 7 20.31 -83.62 8.37
C ARG A 7 19.47 -83.13 7.19
N LEU A 8 19.16 -81.86 7.19
CA LEU A 8 18.52 -81.15 6.07
C LEU A 8 19.63 -80.57 5.15
N PRO A 9 19.42 -80.49 3.82
CA PRO A 9 20.38 -79.97 2.88
C PRO A 9 20.35 -78.42 2.83
N ARG A 10 21.51 -77.77 2.62
CA ARG A 10 21.71 -76.34 2.45
C ARG A 10 21.23 -75.93 1.05
N PRO A 11 20.45 -74.82 0.93
CA PRO A 11 20.17 -74.20 -0.36
C PRO A 11 21.34 -73.30 -0.79
N ARG A 12 21.60 -73.37 -2.10
CA ARG A 12 22.60 -72.60 -2.83
C ARG A 12 22.25 -71.10 -2.83
N ALA A 13 23.23 -70.23 -2.56
CA ALA A 13 23.14 -68.79 -2.66
C ALA A 13 22.95 -68.32 -4.12
N GLY A 14 21.78 -67.83 -4.46
CA GLY A 14 21.52 -67.08 -5.69
C GLY A 14 21.87 -65.60 -5.46
N ARG A 15 22.82 -65.08 -6.22
CA ARG A 15 23.13 -63.64 -6.27
C ARG A 15 22.02 -62.92 -7.00
N LEU A 16 21.15 -62.22 -6.27
CA LEU A 16 20.25 -61.21 -6.84
C LEU A 16 20.98 -59.84 -6.83
N ALA A 17 21.28 -59.39 -8.06
CA ALA A 17 21.78 -58.03 -8.29
C ALA A 17 20.62 -57.03 -8.08
N PHE A 18 20.70 -56.25 -7.02
CA PHE A 18 19.81 -55.11 -6.80
C PHE A 18 20.33 -53.93 -7.63
N ALA A 19 19.65 -53.66 -8.75
CA ALA A 19 19.84 -52.42 -9.52
C ALA A 19 19.20 -51.27 -8.72
N ALA A 20 20.04 -50.45 -8.08
CA ALA A 20 19.62 -49.17 -7.44
C ALA A 20 19.28 -48.16 -8.54
N LEU A 21 18.01 -47.98 -8.85
CA LEU A 21 17.53 -46.82 -9.61
C LEU A 21 17.59 -45.59 -8.69
N CYS A 22 18.64 -44.78 -8.83
CA CYS A 22 18.69 -43.44 -8.29
C CYS A 22 17.69 -42.54 -9.06
N GLY A 23 16.47 -42.40 -8.54
CA GLY A 23 15.54 -41.40 -8.98
C GLY A 23 16.04 -40.02 -8.59
N LEU A 24 16.62 -39.27 -9.54
CA LEU A 24 16.82 -37.81 -9.39
C LEU A 24 15.44 -37.17 -9.35
N ALA A 25 14.93 -36.90 -8.14
CA ALA A 25 13.83 -35.97 -7.95
C ALA A 25 14.34 -34.56 -8.28
N LEU A 26 14.06 -34.08 -9.49
CA LEU A 26 14.16 -32.67 -9.84
C LEU A 26 13.15 -31.95 -8.97
N ALA A 27 13.61 -31.38 -7.84
CA ALA A 27 12.90 -30.38 -7.09
C ALA A 27 12.83 -29.13 -7.99
N TRP A 28 11.73 -28.97 -8.70
CA TRP A 28 11.38 -27.70 -9.32
C TRP A 28 11.11 -26.74 -8.17
N GLY A 29 12.15 -25.98 -7.81
CA GLY A 29 11.99 -24.82 -6.98
C GLY A 29 11.03 -23.89 -7.70
N ALA A 30 9.82 -23.74 -7.19
CA ALA A 30 8.95 -22.66 -7.59
C ALA A 30 9.68 -21.36 -7.22
N GLU A 31 10.30 -20.70 -8.21
CA GLU A 31 10.77 -19.35 -8.04
C GLU A 31 9.60 -18.50 -7.57
N PRO A 32 9.77 -17.65 -6.55
CA PRO A 32 8.71 -16.74 -6.14
C PRO A 32 8.39 -15.89 -7.38
N VAL A 33 7.19 -16.07 -7.92
CA VAL A 33 6.68 -15.24 -9.00
C VAL A 33 6.74 -13.82 -8.46
N ALA A 34 7.66 -13.03 -8.99
CA ALA A 34 7.82 -11.64 -8.62
C ALA A 34 6.49 -10.92 -8.87
N ALA A 35 5.94 -10.35 -7.81
CA ALA A 35 4.64 -9.72 -7.83
C ALA A 35 4.77 -8.36 -8.51
N GLN A 36 4.52 -8.30 -9.82
CA GLN A 36 4.62 -7.09 -10.64
C GLN A 36 3.25 -6.66 -11.13
N GLY A 37 2.98 -5.37 -11.08
CA GLY A 37 1.71 -4.85 -11.53
C GLY A 37 1.70 -3.36 -11.76
N LYS A 38 0.77 -2.93 -12.60
CA LYS A 38 0.47 -1.52 -12.87
C LYS A 38 -0.95 -1.18 -12.48
N LEU A 39 -1.11 0.08 -12.07
CA LEU A 39 -2.41 0.71 -11.90
C LEU A 39 -2.40 2.07 -12.58
N GLU A 40 -3.46 2.35 -13.35
CA GLU A 40 -3.85 3.67 -13.82
C GLU A 40 -5.27 3.94 -13.34
N ALA A 41 -5.42 4.86 -12.39
CA ALA A 41 -6.72 5.18 -11.81
C ALA A 41 -7.06 6.66 -11.96
N GLN A 42 -8.35 6.94 -12.15
CA GLN A 42 -8.92 8.29 -12.11
C GLN A 42 -9.99 8.33 -11.03
N TYR A 43 -10.03 9.44 -10.32
CA TYR A 43 -10.93 9.64 -9.19
C TYR A 43 -11.76 10.90 -9.36
N GLU A 44 -12.97 10.85 -8.84
CA GLU A 44 -13.80 12.02 -8.60
C GLU A 44 -13.95 12.26 -7.10
N ALA A 45 -13.81 13.51 -6.69
CA ALA A 45 -14.09 13.94 -5.33
C ALA A 45 -15.43 14.66 -5.29
N THR A 46 -16.30 14.26 -4.35
CA THR A 46 -17.58 14.90 -4.11
C THR A 46 -17.70 15.37 -2.66
N LEU A 47 -18.48 16.42 -2.43
CA LEU A 47 -18.91 16.88 -1.12
C LEU A 47 -20.45 16.95 -1.10
N ALA A 48 -21.08 16.20 -0.21
CA ALA A 48 -22.52 16.04 -0.17
C ALA A 48 -23.15 15.67 -1.55
N GLY A 49 -22.43 14.85 -2.33
CA GLY A 49 -22.83 14.43 -3.68
C GLY A 49 -22.52 15.42 -4.79
N ILE A 50 -22.00 16.62 -4.49
CA ILE A 50 -21.63 17.62 -5.50
C ILE A 50 -20.16 17.39 -5.92
N PRO A 51 -19.84 17.24 -7.21
CA PRO A 51 -18.46 17.12 -7.68
C PRO A 51 -17.63 18.37 -7.35
N VAL A 52 -16.53 18.20 -6.65
CA VAL A 52 -15.63 19.27 -6.18
C VAL A 52 -14.19 19.13 -6.65
N GLY A 53 -13.82 17.96 -7.16
CA GLY A 53 -12.43 17.72 -7.59
C GLY A 53 -12.29 16.46 -8.43
N LYS A 54 -11.13 16.36 -9.09
CA LYS A 54 -10.70 15.17 -9.84
C LYS A 54 -9.23 14.89 -9.53
N GLY A 55 -8.85 13.63 -9.64
CA GLY A 55 -7.49 13.19 -9.46
C GLY A 55 -7.15 11.99 -10.33
N ALA A 56 -5.86 11.71 -10.42
CA ALA A 56 -5.31 10.54 -11.08
C ALA A 56 -4.23 9.91 -10.20
N TRP A 57 -4.07 8.61 -10.30
CA TRP A 57 -3.04 7.86 -9.62
C TRP A 57 -2.46 6.79 -10.53
N ASN A 58 -1.14 6.82 -10.70
CA ASN A 58 -0.38 5.86 -11.47
C ASN A 58 0.59 5.13 -10.53
N ILE A 59 0.60 3.82 -10.60
CA ILE A 59 1.46 2.96 -9.79
C ILE A 59 2.12 1.94 -10.72
N ASP A 60 3.43 1.78 -10.58
CA ASP A 60 4.24 0.80 -11.27
C ASP A 60 5.06 0.01 -10.23
N ILE A 61 4.77 -1.28 -10.07
CA ILE A 61 5.47 -2.18 -9.16
C ILE A 61 6.20 -3.22 -10.00
N GLN A 62 7.52 -3.24 -9.90
CA GLN A 62 8.41 -4.15 -10.59
C GLN A 62 9.07 -5.11 -9.58
N ASP A 63 10.01 -5.95 -10.04
CA ASP A 63 10.68 -6.95 -9.20
C ASP A 63 11.40 -6.35 -7.99
N ASP A 64 12.12 -5.24 -8.21
CA ASP A 64 13.04 -4.65 -7.24
C ASP A 64 12.77 -3.17 -6.95
N VAL A 65 11.90 -2.52 -7.73
CA VAL A 65 11.57 -1.10 -7.59
C VAL A 65 10.08 -0.86 -7.72
N PHE A 66 9.60 0.22 -7.11
CA PHE A 66 8.27 0.74 -7.33
C PHE A 66 8.30 2.26 -7.53
N ALA A 67 7.32 2.76 -8.24
CA ALA A 67 7.00 4.17 -8.35
C ALA A 67 5.49 4.37 -8.26
N ALA A 68 5.08 5.41 -7.55
CA ALA A 68 3.69 5.83 -7.44
C ALA A 68 3.62 7.34 -7.59
N ALA A 69 2.69 7.83 -8.42
CA ALA A 69 2.49 9.26 -8.65
C ALA A 69 1.01 9.58 -8.70
N ALA A 70 0.61 10.61 -7.99
CA ALA A 70 -0.76 11.11 -7.96
C ALA A 70 -0.80 12.59 -8.30
N SER A 71 -1.91 13.01 -8.87
CA SER A 71 -2.23 14.41 -9.12
C SER A 71 -3.72 14.65 -8.87
N GLY A 72 -4.08 15.87 -8.52
CA GLY A 72 -5.48 16.21 -8.34
C GLY A 72 -5.69 17.71 -8.24
N GLY A 73 -6.95 18.11 -8.35
CA GLY A 73 -7.32 19.52 -8.23
C GLY A 73 -8.82 19.71 -8.12
N THR A 74 -9.17 20.87 -7.61
CA THR A 74 -10.57 21.30 -7.51
C THR A 74 -11.17 21.57 -8.86
N THR A 75 -12.46 21.27 -9.01
CA THR A 75 -13.23 21.47 -10.24
C THR A 75 -14.54 22.20 -9.94
N GLY A 76 -15.27 22.59 -10.99
CA GLY A 76 -16.56 23.22 -10.88
C GLY A 76 -16.54 24.55 -10.12
N LEU A 77 -17.62 24.86 -9.43
CA LEU A 77 -17.76 26.12 -8.67
C LEU A 77 -16.71 26.27 -7.58
N LEU A 78 -16.27 25.17 -6.94
CA LEU A 78 -15.26 25.22 -5.89
C LEU A 78 -13.93 25.78 -6.37
N LYS A 79 -13.58 25.56 -7.65
CA LYS A 79 -12.35 26.10 -8.25
C LYS A 79 -12.29 27.63 -8.20
N SER A 80 -13.46 28.30 -8.31
CA SER A 80 -13.54 29.78 -8.32
C SER A 80 -13.34 30.38 -6.93
N PHE A 81 -13.67 29.67 -5.86
CA PHE A 81 -13.63 30.18 -4.48
C PHE A 81 -12.47 29.63 -3.65
N ALA A 82 -12.12 28.37 -3.90
CA ALA A 82 -11.09 27.66 -3.15
C ALA A 82 -10.27 26.76 -4.09
N GLY A 83 -9.84 27.33 -5.22
CA GLY A 83 -9.07 26.63 -6.23
C GLY A 83 -7.73 26.14 -5.68
N GLY A 84 -7.40 24.88 -6.01
CA GLY A 84 -6.12 24.30 -5.65
C GLY A 84 -5.85 23.04 -6.47
N SER A 85 -4.58 22.73 -6.62
CA SER A 85 -4.11 21.48 -7.22
C SER A 85 -2.94 20.93 -6.42
N GLY A 86 -2.69 19.65 -6.57
CA GLY A 86 -1.56 19.01 -5.92
C GLY A 86 -1.03 17.84 -6.75
N THR A 87 0.24 17.56 -6.53
CA THR A 87 0.90 16.37 -7.04
C THR A 87 1.65 15.70 -5.89
N GLY A 88 1.82 14.41 -5.97
CA GLY A 88 2.63 13.64 -5.04
C GLY A 88 3.27 12.47 -5.77
N ALA A 89 4.47 12.10 -5.38
CA ALA A 89 5.16 10.94 -5.92
C ALA A 89 6.00 10.27 -4.83
N SER A 90 6.02 8.95 -4.84
CA SER A 90 6.93 8.15 -4.04
C SER A 90 7.61 7.12 -4.93
N GLN A 91 8.85 6.81 -4.60
CA GLN A 91 9.62 5.77 -5.26
C GLN A 91 10.46 5.01 -4.23
N GLY A 92 10.81 3.78 -4.57
CA GLY A 92 11.61 2.97 -3.67
C GLY A 92 11.88 1.59 -4.21
N ARG A 93 12.24 0.71 -3.29
CA ARG A 93 12.56 -0.69 -3.59
C ARG A 93 11.42 -1.62 -3.20
N VAL A 94 11.36 -2.75 -3.88
CA VAL A 94 10.55 -3.89 -3.48
C VAL A 94 11.47 -4.92 -2.83
N VAL A 95 11.26 -5.18 -1.56
CA VAL A 95 12.07 -6.13 -0.77
C VAL A 95 11.13 -7.19 -0.18
N ASN A 96 11.24 -8.42 -0.63
CA ASN A 96 10.34 -9.51 -0.23
C ASN A 96 8.85 -9.14 -0.38
N GLY A 97 8.52 -8.46 -1.49
CA GLY A 97 7.18 -7.97 -1.78
C GLY A 97 6.71 -6.78 -0.93
N ALA A 98 7.56 -6.23 -0.06
CA ALA A 98 7.28 -5.01 0.70
C ALA A 98 7.81 -3.78 -0.04
N LEU A 99 7.01 -2.72 -0.07
CA LEU A 99 7.41 -1.44 -0.65
C LEU A 99 8.23 -0.67 0.39
N VAL A 100 9.48 -0.37 0.07
CA VAL A 100 10.42 0.37 0.94
C VAL A 100 10.74 1.68 0.24
N ALA A 101 10.08 2.76 0.65
CA ALA A 101 10.28 4.07 0.08
C ALA A 101 11.70 4.58 0.31
N THR A 102 12.27 5.21 -0.71
CA THR A 102 13.56 5.93 -0.65
C THR A 102 13.39 7.43 -0.87
N GLY A 103 12.30 7.85 -1.48
CA GLY A 103 12.01 9.26 -1.72
C GLY A 103 10.53 9.54 -1.88
N TYR A 104 10.10 10.68 -1.36
CA TYR A 104 8.77 11.23 -1.51
C TYR A 104 8.85 12.72 -1.84
N GLN A 105 7.99 13.16 -2.74
CA GLN A 105 7.83 14.56 -3.11
C GLN A 105 6.35 14.89 -3.21
N ALA A 106 5.98 16.09 -2.79
CA ALA A 106 4.63 16.62 -2.99
C ALA A 106 4.69 18.11 -3.31
N SER A 107 3.76 18.57 -4.13
CA SER A 107 3.56 19.99 -4.42
C SER A 107 2.09 20.31 -4.29
N THR A 108 1.76 21.35 -3.57
CA THR A 108 0.39 21.83 -3.42
C THR A 108 0.34 23.31 -3.81
N THR A 109 -0.49 23.63 -4.78
CA THR A 109 -0.71 25.01 -5.24
C THR A 109 -2.12 25.44 -4.91
N THR A 110 -2.23 26.58 -4.26
CA THR A 110 -3.48 27.28 -3.99
C THR A 110 -3.45 28.65 -4.67
N SER A 111 -4.54 29.39 -4.63
CA SER A 111 -4.55 30.79 -5.13
C SER A 111 -3.56 31.72 -4.41
N LYS A 112 -3.07 31.32 -3.23
CA LYS A 112 -2.22 32.16 -2.36
C LYS A 112 -0.74 31.74 -2.36
N LYS A 113 -0.46 30.44 -2.53
CA LYS A 113 0.91 29.92 -2.44
C LYS A 113 1.05 28.56 -3.12
N THR A 114 2.28 28.26 -3.51
CA THR A 114 2.73 26.89 -3.79
C THR A 114 3.62 26.43 -2.63
N GLU A 115 3.42 25.21 -2.17
CA GLU A 115 4.23 24.57 -1.14
C GLU A 115 4.75 23.26 -1.68
N ASN A 116 6.06 23.05 -1.58
CA ASN A 116 6.73 21.82 -2.01
C ASN A 116 7.28 21.10 -0.77
N ILE A 117 7.15 19.79 -0.77
CA ILE A 117 7.66 18.90 0.29
C ILE A 117 8.57 17.88 -0.37
N HIS A 118 9.70 17.59 0.26
CA HIS A 118 10.55 16.47 -0.10
C HIS A 118 10.97 15.70 1.13
N ILE A 119 11.06 14.37 1.02
CA ILE A 119 11.52 13.47 2.08
C ILE A 119 12.41 12.41 1.46
N THR A 120 13.61 12.22 2.00
CA THR A 120 14.49 11.10 1.68
C THR A 120 14.44 10.09 2.82
N LEU A 121 14.27 8.81 2.50
CA LEU A 121 14.15 7.74 3.48
C LEU A 121 15.20 6.64 3.23
N ASP A 122 15.59 5.98 4.31
CA ASP A 122 16.35 4.74 4.28
C ASP A 122 15.73 3.76 5.28
N LYS A 123 15.17 2.66 4.77
CA LYS A 123 14.52 1.61 5.56
C LYS A 123 13.53 2.14 6.59
N GLY A 124 12.66 3.08 6.16
CA GLY A 124 11.65 3.71 7.02
C GLY A 124 12.18 4.78 7.96
N ASN A 125 13.46 5.18 7.85
CA ASN A 125 14.00 6.29 8.63
C ASN A 125 14.20 7.50 7.72
N VAL A 126 13.65 8.64 8.12
CA VAL A 126 13.86 9.91 7.41
C VAL A 126 15.32 10.33 7.56
N LYS A 127 16.00 10.52 6.45
CA LYS A 127 17.37 11.04 6.39
C LYS A 127 17.39 12.54 6.21
N GLU A 128 16.53 13.01 5.32
CA GLU A 128 16.42 14.42 4.97
C GLU A 128 14.96 14.75 4.64
N PHE A 129 14.52 15.94 4.95
CA PHE A 129 13.23 16.46 4.53
C PHE A 129 13.27 17.98 4.47
N GLY A 130 12.38 18.57 3.66
CA GLY A 130 12.21 20.00 3.58
C GLY A 130 10.81 20.38 3.13
N ILE A 131 10.42 21.60 3.47
CA ILE A 131 9.17 22.25 3.05
C ILE A 131 9.53 23.62 2.52
N GLU A 132 9.16 23.94 1.31
CA GLU A 132 9.41 25.21 0.65
C GLU A 132 8.10 25.87 0.20
N PRO A 133 7.87 27.14 0.57
CA PRO A 133 8.64 27.93 1.50
C PRO A 133 8.59 27.37 2.93
N GLU A 134 9.65 27.64 3.71
CA GLU A 134 9.71 27.19 5.10
C GLU A 134 8.48 27.70 5.87
N PRO A 135 7.74 26.80 6.55
CA PRO A 135 6.57 27.21 7.31
C PRO A 135 6.96 28.05 8.52
N PRO A 136 6.16 29.05 8.89
CA PRO A 136 6.42 29.83 10.08
C PRO A 136 6.43 28.95 11.34
N VAL A 137 7.31 29.29 12.27
CA VAL A 137 7.35 28.66 13.58
C VAL A 137 6.05 28.95 14.32
N ASP A 138 5.42 27.92 14.84
CA ASP A 138 4.18 28.02 15.61
C ASP A 138 4.45 27.40 16.99
N PRO A 139 4.41 28.20 18.08
CA PRO A 139 4.77 27.76 19.43
C PRO A 139 3.80 26.68 19.97
N ASP A 140 2.57 26.64 19.47
CA ASP A 140 1.56 25.66 19.92
C ASP A 140 1.70 24.30 19.21
N ARG A 141 2.62 24.20 18.28
CA ARG A 141 2.87 22.98 17.53
C ARG A 141 3.64 21.97 18.36
N ILE A 142 3.13 20.74 18.46
CA ILE A 142 3.85 19.63 19.09
C ILE A 142 5.16 19.36 18.31
N VAL A 143 6.27 19.38 19.02
CA VAL A 143 7.60 19.27 18.41
C VAL A 143 7.80 17.89 17.79
N VAL A 144 8.27 17.85 16.54
CA VAL A 144 8.73 16.62 15.87
C VAL A 144 10.19 16.38 16.26
N THR A 145 10.44 15.27 16.95
CA THR A 145 11.78 14.82 17.35
C THR A 145 12.34 13.79 16.38
N ASP A 146 13.60 13.40 16.53
CA ASP A 146 14.22 12.34 15.73
C ASP A 146 13.52 10.99 15.91
N ALA A 147 12.97 10.71 17.09
CA ALA A 147 12.20 9.49 17.33
C ALA A 147 10.94 9.42 16.43
N HIS A 148 10.31 10.55 16.16
CA HIS A 148 9.11 10.65 15.31
C HIS A 148 9.39 10.44 13.82
N ARG A 149 10.66 10.41 13.41
CA ARG A 149 11.13 10.25 12.03
C ARG A 149 11.72 8.85 11.75
N ARG A 150 11.56 7.93 12.71
CA ARG A 150 12.04 6.53 12.60
C ARG A 150 10.88 5.56 12.45
N GLY A 151 11.08 4.55 11.59
CA GLY A 151 10.07 3.52 11.35
C GLY A 151 8.80 4.07 10.74
N VAL A 152 8.91 5.06 9.84
CA VAL A 152 7.77 5.75 9.23
C VAL A 152 7.70 5.50 7.72
N TRP A 153 6.53 5.74 7.18
CA TRP A 153 6.25 5.74 5.76
C TRP A 153 5.92 7.16 5.33
N ASP A 154 6.16 7.48 4.06
CA ASP A 154 5.57 8.65 3.44
C ASP A 154 4.08 8.42 3.15
N PRO A 155 3.28 9.50 2.94
CA PRO A 155 1.83 9.40 2.74
C PRO A 155 1.42 8.54 1.53
N MET A 156 2.21 8.58 0.46
CA MET A 156 1.93 7.83 -0.77
C MET A 156 2.13 6.33 -0.55
N THR A 157 3.30 5.95 -0.02
CA THR A 157 3.60 4.53 0.27
C THR A 157 2.68 3.97 1.35
N ALA A 158 2.31 4.76 2.37
CA ALA A 158 1.35 4.36 3.40
C ALA A 158 -0.05 4.03 2.84
N SER A 159 -0.40 4.57 1.67
CA SER A 159 -1.66 4.29 0.98
C SER A 159 -1.63 2.99 0.16
N LEU A 160 -0.45 2.38 -0.02
CA LEU A 160 -0.25 1.12 -0.75
C LEU A 160 -0.23 -0.04 0.25
N LEU A 161 -1.39 -0.58 0.54
CA LEU A 161 -1.56 -1.60 1.58
C LEU A 161 -1.06 -2.97 1.12
N ARG A 162 0.05 -3.43 1.68
CA ARG A 162 0.56 -4.78 1.42
C ARG A 162 -0.17 -5.81 2.28
N VAL A 163 -0.66 -6.88 1.65
CA VAL A 163 -1.27 -8.02 2.34
C VAL A 163 -0.31 -9.21 2.33
N PRO A 164 0.12 -9.73 3.48
CA PRO A 164 1.02 -10.88 3.55
C PRO A 164 0.32 -12.19 3.10
N GLY A 165 1.11 -13.25 2.89
CA GLY A 165 0.59 -14.57 2.49
C GLY A 165 0.55 -14.79 0.98
N THR A 166 -0.10 -15.85 0.52
CA THR A 166 -0.13 -16.31 -0.89
C THR A 166 -1.54 -16.41 -1.50
N GLY A 167 -2.61 -16.35 -0.67
CA GLY A 167 -4.01 -16.39 -1.13
C GLY A 167 -4.49 -15.07 -1.73
N ASP A 168 -5.81 -14.92 -1.89
CA ASP A 168 -6.43 -13.67 -2.32
C ASP A 168 -6.02 -12.52 -1.36
N PRO A 169 -5.53 -11.38 -1.83
CA PRO A 169 -5.20 -10.25 -0.97
C PRO A 169 -6.43 -9.49 -0.47
N VAL A 170 -7.61 -9.64 -1.09
CA VAL A 170 -8.83 -8.94 -0.71
C VAL A 170 -9.55 -9.71 0.39
N THR A 171 -9.05 -9.61 1.61
CA THR A 171 -9.57 -10.31 2.79
C THR A 171 -9.73 -9.37 3.99
N PRO A 172 -10.52 -9.76 5.01
CA PRO A 172 -10.67 -8.98 6.24
C PRO A 172 -9.35 -8.63 6.93
N GLU A 173 -8.37 -9.52 6.85
CA GLU A 173 -7.04 -9.38 7.48
C GLU A 173 -6.26 -8.18 6.93
N ALA A 174 -6.57 -7.74 5.69
CA ALA A 174 -5.97 -6.54 5.11
C ALA A 174 -6.23 -5.29 5.95
N CYS A 175 -7.35 -5.22 6.69
CA CYS A 175 -7.67 -4.11 7.57
C CYS A 175 -6.98 -4.17 8.94
N HIS A 176 -6.30 -5.25 9.30
CA HIS A 176 -5.53 -5.31 10.54
C HIS A 176 -4.16 -4.66 10.36
N ASN A 177 -4.15 -3.36 10.12
CA ASN A 177 -2.95 -2.61 9.79
C ASN A 177 -2.89 -1.26 10.52
N ALA A 178 -1.68 -0.82 10.81
CA ALA A 178 -1.39 0.52 11.30
C ALA A 178 -0.15 1.05 10.58
N ALA A 179 -0.29 2.17 9.90
CA ALA A 179 0.78 2.82 9.17
C ALA A 179 1.25 4.07 9.93
N PRO A 180 2.48 4.07 10.50
CA PRO A 180 3.11 5.28 11.02
C PRO A 180 3.57 6.16 9.87
N VAL A 181 2.99 7.35 9.72
CA VAL A 181 3.24 8.26 8.58
C VAL A 181 3.99 9.50 9.04
N PHE A 182 4.97 9.93 8.23
CA PHE A 182 5.56 11.26 8.32
C PHE A 182 5.42 11.94 6.96
N ASP A 183 4.77 13.10 6.93
CA ASP A 183 4.45 13.84 5.71
C ASP A 183 5.35 15.05 5.45
N GLY A 184 6.46 15.18 6.20
CA GLY A 184 7.35 16.34 6.19
C GLY A 184 7.01 17.34 7.28
N ARG A 185 5.78 17.36 7.78
CA ARG A 185 5.30 18.29 8.81
C ARG A 185 4.79 17.59 10.06
N MET A 186 4.00 16.54 9.87
CA MET A 186 3.33 15.81 10.93
C MET A 186 3.76 14.34 10.96
N ARG A 187 3.78 13.81 12.17
CA ARG A 187 3.83 12.38 12.45
C ARG A 187 2.45 11.95 12.94
N TYR A 188 1.84 11.00 12.28
CA TYR A 188 0.54 10.43 12.65
C TYR A 188 0.46 8.94 12.30
N ASP A 189 -0.43 8.21 12.96
CA ASP A 189 -0.77 6.84 12.58
C ASP A 189 -2.10 6.82 11.84
N LEU A 190 -2.15 6.03 10.77
CA LEU A 190 -3.38 5.59 10.13
C LEU A 190 -3.64 4.15 10.58
N LYS A 191 -4.71 3.95 11.36
CA LYS A 191 -5.10 2.61 11.83
C LYS A 191 -6.34 2.15 11.07
N LEU A 192 -6.36 0.87 10.71
CA LEU A 192 -7.46 0.25 9.99
C LEU A 192 -8.08 -0.87 10.81
N ASP A 193 -9.40 -0.95 10.80
CA ASP A 193 -10.19 -2.06 11.33
C ASP A 193 -11.18 -2.56 10.29
N PHE A 194 -11.38 -3.87 10.19
CA PHE A 194 -12.31 -4.46 9.24
C PHE A 194 -13.75 -4.04 9.52
N LYS A 195 -14.48 -3.70 8.46
CA LYS A 195 -15.93 -3.42 8.53
C LYS A 195 -16.75 -4.43 7.74
N ARG A 196 -16.48 -4.61 6.46
CA ARG A 196 -17.22 -5.48 5.56
C ARG A 196 -16.50 -5.72 4.24
N MET A 197 -16.98 -6.71 3.52
CA MET A 197 -16.65 -6.90 2.11
C MET A 197 -17.73 -6.25 1.26
N GLU A 198 -17.35 -5.65 0.14
CA GLU A 198 -18.26 -5.09 -0.86
C GLU A 198 -17.84 -5.52 -2.26
N THR A 199 -18.74 -5.39 -3.22
CA THR A 199 -18.43 -5.48 -4.65
C THR A 199 -18.59 -4.11 -5.27
N VAL A 200 -17.55 -3.66 -5.96
CA VAL A 200 -17.54 -2.37 -6.66
C VAL A 200 -17.42 -2.54 -8.16
N LYS A 201 -17.74 -1.48 -8.87
CA LYS A 201 -17.58 -1.39 -10.32
C LYS A 201 -17.21 0.04 -10.70
N ALA A 202 -15.95 0.24 -11.14
CA ALA A 202 -15.58 1.48 -11.81
C ALA A 202 -16.32 1.61 -13.17
N GLU A 203 -16.47 2.81 -13.67
CA GLU A 203 -16.98 3.04 -15.04
C GLU A 203 -16.08 2.35 -16.08
N LYS A 204 -14.75 2.39 -15.84
CA LYS A 204 -13.74 1.73 -16.67
C LYS A 204 -12.80 0.89 -15.81
N GLY A 205 -12.57 -0.36 -16.21
CA GLY A 205 -11.60 -1.26 -15.61
C GLY A 205 -12.19 -2.14 -14.53
N TYR A 206 -11.75 -1.99 -13.28
CA TYR A 206 -12.01 -2.92 -12.19
C TYR A 206 -13.49 -3.10 -11.86
N ARG A 207 -13.87 -4.37 -11.77
CA ARG A 207 -15.13 -4.84 -11.19
C ARG A 207 -14.81 -6.05 -10.33
N GLY A 208 -15.12 -5.97 -9.05
CA GLY A 208 -14.81 -7.10 -8.16
C GLY A 208 -14.94 -6.75 -6.68
N PRO A 209 -14.50 -7.67 -5.82
CA PRO A 209 -14.55 -7.48 -4.38
C PRO A 209 -13.56 -6.42 -3.91
N VAL A 210 -13.96 -5.66 -2.91
CA VAL A 210 -13.10 -4.76 -2.12
C VAL A 210 -13.26 -5.06 -0.64
N VAL A 211 -12.21 -4.81 0.11
CA VAL A 211 -12.28 -4.82 1.57
C VAL A 211 -12.50 -3.40 2.07
N VAL A 212 -13.53 -3.21 2.88
CA VAL A 212 -13.86 -1.93 3.50
C VAL A 212 -13.38 -1.92 4.94
N CYS A 213 -12.52 -0.95 5.24
CA CYS A 213 -11.98 -0.73 6.56
C CYS A 213 -12.52 0.58 7.18
N ALA A 214 -12.70 0.60 8.48
CA ALA A 214 -12.71 1.85 9.23
C ALA A 214 -11.30 2.41 9.26
N LEU A 215 -11.16 3.73 9.10
CA LEU A 215 -9.88 4.43 9.13
C LEU A 215 -9.87 5.40 10.31
N TYR A 216 -8.82 5.31 11.13
CA TYR A 216 -8.61 6.18 12.29
C TYR A 216 -7.34 7.00 12.10
N PHE A 217 -7.47 8.30 12.25
CA PHE A 217 -6.35 9.24 12.25
C PHE A 217 -5.91 9.51 13.69
N VAL A 218 -4.66 9.20 13.99
CA VAL A 218 -4.06 9.39 15.33
C VAL A 218 -2.86 10.34 15.20
N PRO A 219 -3.01 11.65 15.48
CA PRO A 219 -1.91 12.60 15.42
C PRO A 219 -0.91 12.31 16.57
N VAL A 220 0.38 12.36 16.28
CA VAL A 220 1.46 12.06 17.22
C VAL A 220 2.33 13.28 17.50
N ALA A 221 2.81 13.97 16.45
CA ALA A 221 3.64 15.16 16.56
C ALA A 221 3.50 16.06 15.32
N GLY A 222 3.98 17.29 15.36
CA GLY A 222 3.95 18.23 14.24
C GLY A 222 2.60 18.88 14.01
N TYR A 223 1.59 18.61 14.82
CA TYR A 223 0.27 19.20 14.74
C TYR A 223 0.06 20.25 15.84
N ILE A 224 -0.96 21.08 15.69
CA ILE A 224 -1.42 22.02 16.70
C ILE A 224 -2.69 21.41 17.32
N PRO A 225 -2.69 21.07 18.64
CA PRO A 225 -3.78 20.34 19.28
C PRO A 225 -5.14 21.01 19.16
N ASP A 226 -5.17 22.35 19.23
CA ASP A 226 -6.41 23.13 19.23
C ASP A 226 -6.97 23.42 17.84
N ARG A 227 -6.32 23.01 16.77
CA ARG A 227 -6.87 23.17 15.42
C ARG A 227 -8.15 22.34 15.24
N PRO A 228 -9.29 22.96 14.85
CA PRO A 228 -10.56 22.27 14.75
C PRO A 228 -10.53 21.06 13.84
N VAL A 229 -9.81 21.11 12.70
CA VAL A 229 -9.69 20.00 11.75
C VAL A 229 -8.97 18.81 12.37
N ILE A 230 -7.93 19.03 13.19
CA ILE A 230 -7.19 17.96 13.88
C ILE A 230 -8.08 17.28 14.91
N LYS A 231 -8.75 18.07 15.78
CA LYS A 231 -9.70 17.56 16.77
C LYS A 231 -10.82 16.77 16.08
N TYR A 232 -11.35 17.31 15.00
CA TYR A 232 -12.43 16.67 14.24
C TYR A 232 -11.97 15.30 13.68
N LEU A 233 -10.86 15.26 12.95
CA LEU A 233 -10.37 14.02 12.35
C LEU A 233 -9.96 12.98 13.40
N ALA A 234 -9.30 13.39 14.47
CA ALA A 234 -8.91 12.50 15.57
C ALA A 234 -10.11 11.91 16.33
N ALA A 235 -11.23 12.63 16.37
CA ALA A 235 -12.47 12.17 16.99
C ALA A 235 -13.32 11.28 16.08
N GLN A 236 -13.07 11.25 14.75
CA GLN A 236 -13.88 10.49 13.81
C GLN A 236 -13.77 8.97 14.04
N ARG A 237 -14.92 8.31 13.97
CA ARG A 237 -15.07 6.84 14.05
C ARG A 237 -15.82 6.26 12.84
N SER A 238 -16.15 7.12 11.87
CA SER A 238 -16.99 6.78 10.71
C SER A 238 -16.28 7.06 9.38
N ILE A 239 -14.96 7.32 9.40
CA ILE A 239 -14.17 7.35 8.16
C ILE A 239 -14.09 5.92 7.65
N GLU A 240 -14.39 5.72 6.38
CA GLU A 240 -14.32 4.42 5.72
C GLU A 240 -13.45 4.51 4.46
N ILE A 241 -12.71 3.46 4.21
CA ILE A 241 -11.87 3.33 3.02
C ILE A 241 -12.04 1.92 2.44
N ALA A 242 -12.26 1.83 1.14
CA ALA A 242 -12.31 0.56 0.42
C ALA A 242 -11.05 0.37 -0.39
N PHE A 243 -10.50 -0.84 -0.35
CA PHE A 243 -9.29 -1.19 -1.06
C PHE A 243 -9.55 -2.23 -2.14
N ALA A 244 -9.04 -1.96 -3.35
CA ALA A 244 -9.04 -2.87 -4.49
C ALA A 244 -7.62 -3.35 -4.82
N PRO A 245 -7.44 -4.56 -5.42
CA PRO A 245 -6.13 -5.11 -5.70
C PRO A 245 -5.48 -4.50 -6.95
N VAL A 246 -4.16 -4.34 -6.90
CA VAL A 246 -3.33 -4.16 -8.09
C VAL A 246 -3.00 -5.55 -8.64
N ALA A 247 -3.48 -5.85 -9.85
CA ALA A 247 -3.34 -7.16 -10.48
C ALA A 247 -1.87 -7.60 -10.58
N GLY A 248 -1.61 -8.87 -10.32
CA GLY A 248 -0.25 -9.44 -10.30
C GLY A 248 0.53 -9.14 -9.02
N THR A 249 -0.04 -8.43 -8.05
CA THR A 249 0.64 -8.08 -6.81
C THR A 249 -0.19 -8.46 -5.58
N ARG A 250 0.39 -8.27 -4.41
CA ARG A 250 -0.31 -8.34 -3.12
C ARG A 250 -0.52 -6.96 -2.49
N ILE A 251 -0.59 -5.94 -3.34
CA ILE A 251 -0.84 -4.55 -2.94
C ILE A 251 -2.29 -4.22 -3.21
N LEU A 252 -2.94 -3.66 -2.22
CA LEU A 252 -4.26 -3.05 -2.33
C LEU A 252 -4.12 -1.53 -2.32
N VAL A 253 -5.00 -0.88 -3.07
CA VAL A 253 -5.01 0.58 -3.26
C VAL A 253 -6.42 1.11 -2.99
N PRO A 254 -6.56 2.30 -2.41
CA PRO A 254 -7.86 2.92 -2.21
C PRO A 254 -8.68 2.97 -3.50
N PHE A 255 -9.87 2.34 -3.47
CA PHE A 255 -10.87 2.45 -4.52
C PHE A 255 -11.82 3.60 -4.22
N TRP A 256 -12.25 3.73 -2.95
CA TRP A 256 -12.96 4.91 -2.47
C TRP A 256 -12.60 5.21 -1.01
N LEU A 257 -12.70 6.49 -0.64
CA LEU A 257 -12.56 7.01 0.70
C LEU A 257 -13.78 7.87 1.02
N LYS A 258 -14.40 7.66 2.19
CA LYS A 258 -15.53 8.42 2.70
C LYS A 258 -15.18 9.05 4.03
N VAL A 259 -15.24 10.37 4.09
CA VAL A 259 -14.98 11.15 5.30
C VAL A 259 -16.26 11.93 5.65
N PRO A 260 -16.87 11.70 6.81
CA PRO A 260 -17.95 12.56 7.29
C PRO A 260 -17.45 14.00 7.42
N THR A 261 -18.25 14.97 7.06
CA THR A 261 -17.99 16.41 7.32
C THR A 261 -19.26 17.10 7.79
N PRO A 262 -19.15 18.27 8.43
CA PRO A 262 -20.33 19.05 8.84
C PRO A 262 -21.22 19.46 7.67
N LEU A 263 -20.70 19.49 6.45
CA LEU A 263 -21.42 19.83 5.21
C LEU A 263 -22.01 18.61 4.50
N GLY A 264 -21.88 17.42 5.08
CA GLY A 264 -22.22 16.16 4.46
C GLY A 264 -20.98 15.30 4.15
N PRO A 265 -21.11 14.09 3.62
CA PRO A 265 -19.99 13.22 3.35
C PRO A 265 -19.11 13.77 2.23
N ALA A 266 -17.81 13.84 2.47
CA ALA A 266 -16.81 13.96 1.42
C ALA A 266 -16.45 12.56 0.94
N MET A 267 -16.45 12.35 -0.37
CA MET A 267 -16.06 11.09 -1.00
C MET A 267 -14.97 11.34 -2.05
N LEU A 268 -14.04 10.42 -2.14
CA LEU A 268 -13.14 10.23 -3.27
C LEU A 268 -13.39 8.83 -3.80
N GLU A 269 -13.75 8.68 -5.05
CA GLU A 269 -14.11 7.39 -5.65
C GLU A 269 -13.47 7.22 -7.02
N ALA A 270 -12.99 6.01 -7.31
CA ALA A 270 -12.40 5.68 -8.59
C ALA A 270 -13.49 5.58 -9.67
N THR A 271 -13.43 6.45 -10.68
CA THR A 271 -14.23 6.40 -11.90
C THR A 271 -13.58 5.52 -12.96
N SER A 272 -12.25 5.45 -12.97
CA SER A 272 -11.46 4.50 -13.77
C SER A 272 -10.45 3.82 -12.87
N PHE A 273 -10.32 2.49 -12.99
CA PHE A 273 -9.37 1.71 -12.21
C PHE A 273 -8.85 0.57 -13.08
N ILE A 274 -7.83 0.86 -13.89
CA ILE A 274 -7.25 -0.07 -14.84
C ILE A 274 -5.99 -0.65 -14.23
N THR A 275 -6.00 -1.95 -13.97
CA THR A 275 -4.88 -2.66 -13.37
C THR A 275 -4.49 -3.85 -14.24
N SER A 276 -3.19 -4.12 -14.34
CA SER A 276 -2.64 -5.24 -15.10
C SER A 276 -1.42 -5.84 -14.42
N PRO A 277 -1.28 -7.18 -14.44
CA PRO A 277 -0.02 -7.80 -14.06
C PRO A 277 1.05 -7.45 -15.08
N GLN A 278 2.29 -7.32 -14.65
CA GLN A 278 3.43 -7.17 -15.56
C GLN A 278 4.18 -8.50 -15.69
N PRO A 279 4.66 -8.85 -16.88
CA PRO A 279 5.55 -9.99 -17.04
C PRO A 279 6.91 -9.68 -16.38
N PRO A 280 7.60 -10.70 -15.83
CA PRO A 280 8.95 -10.55 -15.33
C PRO A 280 9.87 -9.93 -16.39
N ARG A 281 10.75 -9.04 -15.97
CA ARG A 281 11.78 -8.55 -16.88
C ARG A 281 12.68 -9.70 -17.30
N VAL A 282 12.67 -10.04 -18.58
CA VAL A 282 13.68 -10.94 -19.14
C VAL A 282 15.03 -10.23 -18.99
N ALA A 283 15.93 -10.80 -18.18
CA ALA A 283 17.29 -10.30 -18.09
C ALA A 283 17.89 -10.28 -19.50
N LYS A 284 18.25 -9.08 -19.99
CA LYS A 284 19.02 -9.01 -21.23
C LYS A 284 20.37 -9.63 -20.93
N THR A 285 20.58 -10.84 -21.43
CA THR A 285 21.92 -11.46 -21.49
C THR A 285 22.78 -10.56 -22.36
N GLN A 286 23.78 -9.89 -21.74
CA GLN A 286 24.84 -9.19 -22.45
C GLN A 286 25.87 -10.20 -22.91
#